data_386ffadbf85f0243858307650da15ab4
#
_entry.id   386ffadbf85f0243858307650da15ab4
#
_cell.length_a   1.000
_cell.length_b   1.000
_cell.length_c   1.000
_cell.angle_alpha   90.00
_cell.angle_beta   90.00
_cell.angle_gamma   90.00
#
_symmetry.space_group_name_H-M   'P 1'
#
loop_
_entity.id
_entity.type
_entity.pdbx_description
1 polymer ?
#
loop_
_entity_poly.entity_id
_entity_poly.type
_entity_poly.pdbx_seq_one_letter_code
_entity_poly.pdbx_strand_id
1 'polypeptide(L)'
;MIILNNIITSAAVILMSTLLIPAQVAVGKGSVQNSSISLEFGNENRGMILPWVTNTGAVSGAVEGTVVYDLSDHKVKTKNISGWKDLSVDLTGTTIDPLNSAVDLVTIQNNVTTENLDAVVRIGTPTATPGILVLEDTNKAMILPRVASPHLNIINPAPGMMVYDTTVKQLAVFNGTVWSFWKP
;
A
#
# COMPACT_ATOMS: atom_id res chain seq x y z
N MET A 1 -36.34 26.91 -29.80
CA MET A 1 -35.33 27.66 -29.01
C MET A 1 -35.24 27.18 -27.56
N ILE A 2 -36.34 27.01 -26.82
CA ILE A 2 -36.34 26.56 -25.41
C ILE A 2 -35.76 25.16 -25.22
N ILE A 3 -36.06 24.17 -26.08
CA ILE A 3 -35.59 22.80 -25.99
C ILE A 3 -34.04 22.75 -26.18
N LEU A 4 -33.52 23.51 -27.13
CA LEU A 4 -32.08 23.56 -27.40
C LEU A 4 -31.29 24.16 -26.22
N ASN A 5 -31.82 25.22 -25.60
CA ASN A 5 -31.23 25.81 -24.39
C ASN A 5 -31.21 24.82 -23.22
N ASN A 6 -32.30 24.07 -23.01
CA ASN A 6 -32.32 23.06 -21.94
C ASN A 6 -31.32 21.91 -22.15
N ILE A 7 -31.12 21.49 -23.40
CA ILE A 7 -30.12 20.47 -23.75
C ILE A 7 -28.70 20.99 -23.50
N ILE A 8 -28.39 22.22 -23.90
CA ILE A 8 -27.06 22.84 -23.68
C ILE A 8 -26.81 23.01 -22.18
N THR A 9 -27.80 23.46 -21.40
CA THR A 9 -27.67 23.63 -19.96
C THR A 9 -27.43 22.29 -19.25
N SER A 10 -28.17 21.24 -19.61
CA SER A 10 -28.01 19.90 -19.06
C SER A 10 -26.64 19.30 -19.41
N ALA A 11 -26.19 19.46 -20.64
CA ALA A 11 -24.85 19.01 -21.06
C ALA A 11 -23.73 19.74 -20.31
N ALA A 12 -23.87 21.05 -20.08
CA ALA A 12 -22.90 21.84 -19.31
C ALA A 12 -22.83 21.41 -17.84
N VAL A 13 -23.96 21.12 -17.20
CA VAL A 13 -24.04 20.64 -15.82
C VAL A 13 -23.36 19.25 -15.69
N ILE A 14 -23.64 18.35 -16.64
CA ILE A 14 -23.00 17.02 -16.65
C ILE A 14 -21.48 17.15 -16.86
N LEU A 15 -21.05 18.01 -17.77
CA LEU A 15 -19.61 18.23 -18.03
C LEU A 15 -18.89 18.87 -16.83
N MET A 16 -19.53 19.78 -16.11
CA MET A 16 -18.96 20.38 -14.89
C MET A 16 -18.86 19.38 -13.72
N SER A 17 -19.79 18.42 -13.61
CA SER A 17 -19.74 17.42 -12.53
C SER A 17 -18.60 16.42 -12.67
N THR A 18 -18.09 16.19 -13.87
CA THR A 18 -16.98 15.25 -14.11
C THR A 18 -15.59 15.87 -13.84
N LEU A 19 -15.50 17.19 -13.71
CA LEU A 19 -14.22 17.89 -13.51
C LEU A 19 -13.78 17.98 -12.05
N LEU A 20 -14.58 17.49 -11.08
CA LEU A 20 -14.33 17.66 -9.65
C LEU A 20 -14.14 16.33 -8.88
N ILE A 21 -13.79 15.24 -9.54
CA ILE A 21 -13.50 13.99 -8.83
C ILE A 21 -12.02 14.03 -8.39
N PRO A 22 -11.72 14.32 -7.13
CA PRO A 22 -10.35 14.24 -6.64
C PRO A 22 -9.89 12.77 -6.68
N ALA A 23 -8.76 12.51 -7.31
CA ALA A 23 -8.11 11.21 -7.31
C ALA A 23 -7.46 10.96 -5.93
N GLN A 24 -8.32 10.82 -4.90
CA GLN A 24 -7.90 10.62 -3.50
C GLN A 24 -8.70 9.48 -2.91
N VAL A 25 -8.03 8.61 -2.17
CA VAL A 25 -8.63 7.43 -1.55
C VAL A 25 -8.46 7.50 -0.04
N ALA A 26 -9.55 7.36 0.70
CA ALA A 26 -9.57 7.19 2.15
C ALA A 26 -10.02 5.75 2.47
N VAL A 27 -9.24 5.03 3.26
CA VAL A 27 -9.51 3.65 3.67
C VAL A 27 -9.82 3.62 5.17
N GLY A 28 -11.01 3.17 5.55
CA GLY A 28 -11.43 3.13 6.96
C GLY A 28 -11.72 4.50 7.58
N LYS A 29 -11.94 5.53 6.76
CA LYS A 29 -12.33 6.89 7.17
C LYS A 29 -13.15 7.57 6.06
N GLY A 30 -13.86 8.64 6.39
CA GLY A 30 -14.79 9.30 5.46
C GLY A 30 -14.12 10.15 4.39
N SER A 31 -12.92 10.70 4.64
CA SER A 31 -12.20 11.58 3.70
C SER A 31 -10.71 11.65 4.06
N VAL A 32 -9.88 12.07 3.11
CA VAL A 32 -8.48 12.43 3.38
C VAL A 32 -8.38 13.77 4.13
N GLN A 33 -7.29 14.01 4.86
CA GLN A 33 -7.11 15.21 5.68
C GLN A 33 -6.90 16.49 4.85
N ASN A 34 -6.28 16.40 3.69
CA ASN A 34 -6.05 17.55 2.80
C ASN A 34 -5.80 17.13 1.36
N SER A 35 -5.70 18.11 0.46
CA SER A 35 -5.54 17.90 -0.99
C SER A 35 -4.18 17.35 -1.42
N SER A 36 -3.16 17.36 -0.55
CA SER A 36 -1.82 16.83 -0.83
C SER A 36 -1.67 15.33 -0.52
N ILE A 37 -2.79 14.62 -0.33
CA ILE A 37 -2.81 13.19 0.00
C ILE A 37 -3.47 12.43 -1.13
N SER A 38 -2.81 11.40 -1.68
CA SER A 38 -3.39 10.47 -2.64
C SER A 38 -4.13 9.33 -1.96
N LEU A 39 -3.54 8.77 -0.91
CA LEU A 39 -4.06 7.63 -0.16
C LEU A 39 -3.84 7.84 1.34
N GLU A 40 -4.88 7.65 2.13
CA GLU A 40 -4.82 7.75 3.59
C GLU A 40 -5.64 6.66 4.27
N PHE A 41 -5.10 6.12 5.36
CA PHE A 41 -5.76 5.11 6.20
C PHE A 41 -6.34 5.73 7.47
N GLY A 42 -7.41 5.13 7.99
CA GLY A 42 -8.03 5.46 9.27
C GLY A 42 -7.16 5.11 10.47
N ASN A 43 -7.59 5.52 11.66
CA ASN A 43 -6.84 5.38 12.92
C ASN A 43 -7.20 4.07 13.67
N GLU A 44 -7.20 2.94 12.97
CA GLU A 44 -7.39 1.64 13.58
C GLU A 44 -6.03 1.01 13.93
N ASN A 45 -6.00 0.09 14.92
CA ASN A 45 -4.80 -0.68 15.24
C ASN A 45 -4.55 -1.77 14.19
N ARG A 46 -4.38 -1.34 12.93
CA ARG A 46 -4.16 -2.18 11.74
C ARG A 46 -3.08 -1.57 10.89
N GLY A 47 -2.34 -2.40 10.20
CA GLY A 47 -1.32 -1.99 9.24
C GLY A 47 -1.73 -2.24 7.80
N MET A 48 -0.94 -1.74 6.87
CA MET A 48 -0.98 -2.12 5.47
C MET A 48 -0.07 -3.33 5.25
N ILE A 49 -0.58 -4.38 4.62
CA ILE A 49 0.23 -5.54 4.23
C ILE A 49 0.78 -5.27 2.82
N LEU A 50 2.08 -5.40 2.68
CA LEU A 50 2.78 -5.25 1.41
C LEU A 50 2.55 -6.46 0.51
N PRO A 51 2.69 -6.32 -0.82
CA PRO A 51 2.67 -7.46 -1.73
C PRO A 51 3.76 -8.46 -1.36
N TRP A 52 3.40 -9.74 -1.28
CA TRP A 52 4.33 -10.84 -1.09
C TRP A 52 4.79 -11.32 -2.45
N VAL A 53 6.08 -11.29 -2.68
CA VAL A 53 6.70 -11.70 -3.95
C VAL A 53 7.61 -12.89 -3.72
N THR A 54 7.70 -13.79 -4.67
CA THR A 54 8.58 -14.98 -4.58
C THR A 54 10.02 -14.58 -4.27
N ASN A 55 10.51 -13.52 -4.93
CA ASN A 55 11.76 -12.83 -4.68
C ASN A 55 11.76 -11.50 -5.45
N THR A 56 12.68 -10.61 -5.12
CA THR A 56 12.80 -9.31 -5.80
C THR A 56 13.09 -9.41 -7.31
N GLY A 57 13.70 -10.49 -7.78
CA GLY A 57 13.94 -10.74 -9.21
C GLY A 57 12.67 -11.05 -10.00
N ALA A 58 11.61 -11.51 -9.34
CA ALA A 58 10.31 -11.76 -9.97
C ALA A 58 9.53 -10.46 -10.25
N VAL A 59 9.91 -9.33 -9.63
CA VAL A 59 9.24 -8.04 -9.82
C VAL A 59 9.81 -7.34 -11.05
N SER A 60 9.30 -7.74 -12.21
CA SER A 60 9.74 -7.18 -13.49
C SER A 60 9.42 -5.69 -13.58
N GLY A 61 10.39 -4.89 -14.02
CA GLY A 61 10.21 -3.45 -14.21
C GLY A 61 10.07 -2.63 -12.92
N ALA A 62 10.47 -3.18 -11.76
CA ALA A 62 10.41 -2.44 -10.49
C ALA A 62 11.11 -1.09 -10.59
N VAL A 63 10.40 -0.02 -10.27
CA VAL A 63 10.90 1.36 -10.21
C VAL A 63 11.30 1.76 -8.80
N GLU A 64 12.02 2.85 -8.65
CA GLU A 64 12.34 3.41 -7.33
C GLU A 64 11.06 3.72 -6.54
N GLY A 65 11.08 3.45 -5.24
CA GLY A 65 9.90 3.56 -4.39
C GLY A 65 9.04 2.30 -4.33
N THR A 66 9.29 1.27 -5.16
CA THR A 66 8.62 -0.02 -5.03
C THR A 66 8.94 -0.64 -3.68
N VAL A 67 7.92 -1.13 -2.97
CA VAL A 67 8.05 -1.80 -1.67
C VAL A 67 7.37 -3.16 -1.71
N VAL A 68 8.05 -4.20 -1.22
CA VAL A 68 7.57 -5.58 -1.24
C VAL A 68 7.95 -6.34 0.04
N TYR A 69 7.29 -7.47 0.28
CA TYR A 69 7.77 -8.51 1.19
C TYR A 69 8.32 -9.66 0.35
N ASP A 70 9.63 -9.92 0.47
CA ASP A 70 10.36 -10.96 -0.27
C ASP A 70 10.27 -12.28 0.48
N LEU A 71 9.64 -13.30 -0.13
CA LEU A 71 9.46 -14.62 0.47
C LEU A 71 10.75 -15.46 0.49
N SER A 72 11.75 -15.11 -0.31
CA SER A 72 13.00 -15.87 -0.38
C SER A 72 13.88 -15.73 0.86
N ASP A 73 13.79 -14.59 1.56
CA ASP A 73 14.52 -14.30 2.78
C ASP A 73 13.65 -13.71 3.90
N HIS A 74 12.34 -13.66 3.68
CA HIS A 74 11.34 -13.15 4.63
C HIS A 74 11.63 -11.73 5.11
N LYS A 75 11.91 -10.81 4.16
CA LYS A 75 12.23 -9.42 4.45
C LYS A 75 11.32 -8.43 3.73
N VAL A 76 11.02 -7.34 4.42
CA VAL A 76 10.48 -6.15 3.76
C VAL A 76 11.62 -5.42 3.05
N LYS A 77 11.44 -5.11 1.78
CA LYS A 77 12.45 -4.45 0.93
C LYS A 77 11.86 -3.26 0.18
N THR A 78 12.70 -2.28 -0.09
CA THR A 78 12.38 -1.15 -0.96
C THR A 78 13.40 -1.03 -2.09
N LYS A 79 12.93 -0.66 -3.28
CA LYS A 79 13.77 -0.37 -4.45
C LYS A 79 14.24 1.07 -4.40
N ASN A 80 15.54 1.29 -4.57
CA ASN A 80 16.15 2.59 -4.73
C ASN A 80 17.13 2.57 -5.93
N ILE A 81 17.81 3.68 -6.20
CA ILE A 81 18.75 3.82 -7.32
C ILE A 81 19.89 2.78 -7.25
N SER A 82 20.32 2.38 -6.06
CA SER A 82 21.41 1.41 -5.86
C SER A 82 20.95 -0.04 -5.89
N GLY A 83 19.64 -0.30 -5.99
CA GLY A 83 19.08 -1.65 -5.96
C GLY A 83 18.02 -1.83 -4.89
N TRP A 84 17.82 -3.06 -4.44
CA TRP A 84 16.91 -3.39 -3.34
C TRP A 84 17.61 -3.21 -1.99
N LYS A 85 16.93 -2.55 -1.06
CA LYS A 85 17.40 -2.32 0.32
C LYS A 85 16.45 -3.02 1.29
N ASP A 86 17.00 -3.78 2.22
CA ASP A 86 16.27 -4.39 3.33
C ASP A 86 15.78 -3.30 4.31
N LEU A 87 14.50 -3.35 4.64
CA LEU A 87 13.89 -2.54 5.70
C LEU A 87 13.70 -3.34 7.00
N SER A 88 13.56 -4.67 6.92
CA SER A 88 13.60 -5.55 8.09
C SER A 88 14.99 -6.16 8.21
N VAL A 89 15.75 -5.74 9.22
CA VAL A 89 17.21 -5.97 9.28
C VAL A 89 17.65 -6.91 10.41
N ASP A 90 16.73 -7.26 11.33
CA ASP A 90 17.13 -8.00 12.52
C ASP A 90 17.06 -9.53 12.29
N LEU A 91 16.07 -10.20 12.83
CA LEU A 91 15.97 -11.65 12.73
C LEU A 91 15.38 -12.11 11.39
N THR A 92 15.61 -13.37 11.04
CA THR A 92 14.91 -14.03 9.93
C THR A 92 13.41 -13.99 10.17
N GLY A 93 12.65 -13.50 9.17
CA GLY A 93 11.20 -13.46 9.21
C GLY A 93 10.57 -14.83 8.99
N THR A 94 9.25 -14.89 9.07
CA THR A 94 8.46 -16.10 8.79
C THR A 94 7.11 -15.73 8.21
N THR A 95 6.52 -16.66 7.49
CA THR A 95 5.13 -16.61 7.00
C THR A 95 4.22 -17.57 7.75
N ILE A 96 4.72 -18.23 8.78
CA ILE A 96 3.93 -19.13 9.63
C ILE A 96 2.88 -18.32 10.42
N ASP A 97 1.66 -18.82 10.46
CA ASP A 97 0.57 -18.20 11.21
C ASP A 97 0.90 -18.21 12.72
N PRO A 98 0.95 -17.05 13.38
CA PRO A 98 1.25 -16.97 14.81
C PRO A 98 0.16 -17.62 15.69
N LEU A 99 -1.05 -17.81 15.16
CA LEU A 99 -2.16 -18.46 15.85
C LEU A 99 -2.19 -19.97 15.61
N ASN A 100 -1.60 -20.43 14.52
CA ASN A 100 -1.57 -21.85 14.16
C ASN A 100 -0.26 -22.19 13.43
N SER A 101 0.74 -22.61 14.18
CA SER A 101 2.07 -22.93 13.67
C SER A 101 2.11 -24.07 12.62
N ALA A 102 1.01 -24.78 12.42
CA ALA A 102 0.89 -25.78 11.34
C ALA A 102 0.48 -25.14 9.98
N VAL A 103 0.14 -23.86 9.96
CA VAL A 103 -0.29 -23.13 8.76
C VAL A 103 0.79 -22.17 8.31
N ASP A 104 1.24 -22.36 7.08
CA ASP A 104 2.01 -21.35 6.37
C ASP A 104 1.05 -20.47 5.56
N LEU A 105 1.01 -19.18 5.86
CA LEU A 105 0.12 -18.20 5.23
C LEU A 105 0.36 -18.07 3.72
N VAL A 106 1.54 -18.43 3.21
CA VAL A 106 1.83 -18.51 1.78
C VAL A 106 0.88 -19.50 1.08
N THR A 107 0.51 -20.59 1.73
CA THR A 107 -0.41 -21.59 1.16
C THR A 107 -1.79 -21.04 0.90
N ILE A 108 -2.21 -20.03 1.66
CA ILE A 108 -3.51 -19.35 1.47
C ILE A 108 -3.47 -18.49 0.20
N GLN A 109 -2.35 -17.80 -0.06
CA GLN A 109 -2.19 -16.98 -1.27
C GLN A 109 -1.99 -17.85 -2.52
N ASN A 110 -1.26 -18.97 -2.41
CA ASN A 110 -0.95 -19.86 -3.53
C ASN A 110 -2.16 -20.67 -4.04
N ASN A 111 -3.32 -20.60 -3.39
CA ASN A 111 -4.55 -21.18 -3.90
C ASN A 111 -5.12 -20.49 -5.15
N VAL A 112 -4.55 -19.34 -5.54
CA VAL A 112 -4.85 -18.68 -6.80
C VAL A 112 -3.91 -19.24 -7.87
N THR A 113 -4.43 -20.10 -8.72
CA THR A 113 -3.64 -20.82 -9.75
C THR A 113 -3.23 -19.97 -10.94
N THR A 114 -3.79 -18.77 -11.08
CA THR A 114 -3.47 -17.85 -12.19
C THR A 114 -3.55 -16.42 -11.72
N GLU A 115 -2.44 -15.72 -11.73
CA GLU A 115 -2.39 -14.29 -11.46
C GLU A 115 -2.96 -13.52 -12.68
N ASN A 116 -3.83 -12.55 -12.42
CA ASN A 116 -4.26 -11.62 -13.46
C ASN A 116 -3.20 -10.54 -13.63
N LEU A 117 -2.43 -10.63 -14.70
CA LEU A 117 -1.34 -9.69 -15.02
C LEU A 117 -1.82 -8.24 -15.25
N ASP A 118 -3.12 -8.06 -15.54
CA ASP A 118 -3.74 -6.74 -15.76
C ASP A 118 -4.34 -6.16 -14.46
N ALA A 119 -4.29 -6.91 -13.35
CA ALA A 119 -4.82 -6.44 -12.07
C ALA A 119 -3.93 -5.33 -11.50
N VAL A 120 -4.40 -4.08 -11.62
CA VAL A 120 -3.71 -2.91 -11.09
C VAL A 120 -4.71 -1.90 -10.54
N VAL A 121 -4.36 -1.28 -9.41
CA VAL A 121 -5.06 -0.10 -8.87
C VAL A 121 -4.15 1.10 -9.07
N ARG A 122 -4.65 2.14 -9.74
CA ARG A 122 -3.94 3.40 -9.98
C ARG A 122 -4.69 4.54 -9.31
N ILE A 123 -3.97 5.39 -8.59
CA ILE A 123 -4.51 6.60 -7.94
C ILE A 123 -3.72 7.79 -8.46
N GLY A 124 -4.41 8.70 -9.13
CA GLY A 124 -3.81 9.84 -9.83
C GLY A 124 -3.99 9.76 -11.34
N THR A 125 -3.12 10.42 -12.09
CA THR A 125 -3.13 10.38 -13.58
C THR A 125 -2.40 9.12 -14.05
N PRO A 126 -3.09 8.14 -14.69
CA PRO A 126 -2.51 6.86 -15.04
C PRO A 126 -1.28 6.97 -15.94
N THR A 127 -0.22 6.25 -15.61
CA THR A 127 0.99 6.06 -16.42
C THR A 127 1.17 4.58 -16.78
N ALA A 128 2.27 4.23 -17.43
CA ALA A 128 2.66 2.85 -17.70
C ALA A 128 3.51 2.22 -16.57
N THR A 129 3.63 2.88 -15.42
CA THR A 129 4.43 2.38 -14.28
C THR A 129 3.90 1.02 -13.81
N PRO A 130 4.72 -0.03 -13.77
CA PRO A 130 4.29 -1.36 -13.32
C PRO A 130 4.08 -1.37 -11.79
N GLY A 131 3.10 -2.16 -11.34
CA GLY A 131 2.79 -2.34 -9.91
C GLY A 131 1.32 -2.69 -9.69
N ILE A 132 1.01 -3.37 -8.59
CA ILE A 132 -0.36 -3.74 -8.22
C ILE A 132 -1.15 -2.56 -7.64
N LEU A 133 -0.47 -1.68 -6.91
CA LEU A 133 -0.98 -0.39 -6.44
C LEU A 133 0.04 0.68 -6.80
N VAL A 134 -0.36 1.64 -7.63
CA VAL A 134 0.51 2.72 -8.11
C VAL A 134 -0.10 4.08 -7.78
N LEU A 135 0.64 4.90 -7.05
CA LEU A 135 0.26 6.28 -6.68
C LEU A 135 0.99 7.23 -7.61
N GLU A 136 0.27 7.83 -8.55
CA GLU A 136 0.85 8.51 -9.73
C GLU A 136 0.73 10.04 -9.70
N ASP A 137 0.40 10.61 -8.56
CA ASP A 137 0.40 12.06 -8.38
C ASP A 137 1.81 12.61 -8.14
N THR A 138 2.14 13.75 -8.75
CA THR A 138 3.46 14.37 -8.63
C THR A 138 3.63 15.26 -7.39
N ASN A 139 2.53 15.63 -6.75
CA ASN A 139 2.49 16.56 -5.61
C ASN A 139 1.61 16.08 -4.45
N LYS A 140 1.27 14.80 -4.42
CA LYS A 140 0.54 14.18 -3.32
C LYS A 140 1.32 13.00 -2.75
N ALA A 141 1.02 12.65 -1.52
CA ALA A 141 1.68 11.59 -0.78
C ALA A 141 0.69 10.54 -0.25
N MET A 142 1.19 9.38 0.11
CA MET A 142 0.48 8.39 0.91
C MET A 142 0.75 8.66 2.38
N ILE A 143 -0.31 8.62 3.20
CA ILE A 143 -0.18 8.54 4.66
C ILE A 143 -0.40 7.08 5.05
N LEU A 144 0.62 6.47 5.64
CA LEU A 144 0.55 5.11 6.17
C LEU A 144 -0.48 4.98 7.30
N PRO A 145 -0.98 3.77 7.58
CA PRO A 145 -1.71 3.51 8.82
C PRO A 145 -0.91 4.01 10.01
N ARG A 146 -1.56 4.78 10.90
CA ARG A 146 -0.93 5.44 12.05
C ARG A 146 -1.33 4.74 13.32
N VAL A 147 -0.39 4.05 13.96
CA VAL A 147 -0.61 3.24 15.16
C VAL A 147 0.35 3.67 16.26
N ALA A 148 -0.15 3.86 17.46
CA ALA A 148 0.69 4.12 18.63
C ALA A 148 1.35 2.80 19.06
N SER A 149 2.67 2.76 19.19
CA SER A 149 3.43 1.59 19.65
C SER A 149 2.94 0.28 18.99
N PRO A 150 3.12 0.10 17.67
CA PRO A 150 2.51 -1.01 16.91
C PRO A 150 2.88 -2.39 17.47
N HIS A 151 4.07 -2.54 18.02
CA HIS A 151 4.55 -3.78 18.65
C HIS A 151 3.75 -4.18 19.92
N LEU A 152 2.97 -3.25 20.50
CA LEU A 152 2.12 -3.51 21.67
C LEU A 152 0.63 -3.57 21.28
N ASN A 153 0.21 -2.78 20.29
CA ASN A 153 -1.20 -2.54 20.00
C ASN A 153 -1.74 -3.28 18.79
N ILE A 154 -0.87 -3.83 17.93
CA ILE A 154 -1.28 -4.71 16.83
C ILE A 154 -1.11 -6.16 17.30
N ILE A 155 -2.24 -6.84 17.49
CA ILE A 155 -2.26 -8.25 17.87
C ILE A 155 -2.11 -9.10 16.61
N ASN A 156 -1.17 -10.05 16.62
CA ASN A 156 -0.91 -10.98 15.50
C ASN A 156 -0.69 -10.25 14.15
N PRO A 157 0.34 -9.39 14.06
CA PRO A 157 0.63 -8.71 12.82
C PRO A 157 1.00 -9.72 11.72
N ALA A 158 0.50 -9.50 10.50
CA ALA A 158 0.86 -10.33 9.36
C ALA A 158 2.26 -9.97 8.85
N PRO A 159 3.04 -10.95 8.32
CA PRO A 159 4.32 -10.68 7.67
C PRO A 159 4.18 -9.65 6.54
N GLY A 160 5.16 -8.77 6.40
CA GLY A 160 5.09 -7.66 5.43
C GLY A 160 4.21 -6.49 5.86
N MET A 161 3.73 -6.45 7.11
CA MET A 161 2.95 -5.31 7.61
C MET A 161 3.82 -4.06 7.75
N MET A 162 3.26 -2.92 7.33
CA MET A 162 3.89 -1.60 7.41
C MET A 162 2.95 -0.60 8.07
N VAL A 163 3.47 0.20 9.00
CA VAL A 163 2.76 1.26 9.71
C VAL A 163 3.69 2.43 10.07
N TYR A 164 3.10 3.56 10.45
CA TYR A 164 3.81 4.66 11.11
C TYR A 164 3.52 4.63 12.62
N ASP A 165 4.56 4.46 13.43
CA ASP A 165 4.47 4.54 14.89
C ASP A 165 4.32 6.00 15.33
N THR A 166 3.16 6.35 15.89
CA THR A 166 2.86 7.72 16.34
C THR A 166 3.49 8.06 17.68
N THR A 167 3.90 7.07 18.47
CA THR A 167 4.51 7.28 19.80
C THR A 167 5.95 7.80 19.66
N VAL A 168 6.76 7.09 18.89
CA VAL A 168 8.18 7.42 18.69
C VAL A 168 8.48 8.03 17.33
N LYS A 169 7.46 8.26 16.51
CA LYS A 169 7.48 8.97 15.22
C LYS A 169 8.46 8.35 14.22
N GLN A 170 8.25 7.10 13.89
CA GLN A 170 9.11 6.33 13.01
C GLN A 170 8.31 5.37 12.12
N LEU A 171 8.91 4.97 10.99
CA LEU A 171 8.39 3.87 10.18
C LEU A 171 8.61 2.55 10.92
N ALA A 172 7.62 1.68 10.91
CA ALA A 172 7.72 0.32 11.45
C ALA A 172 7.30 -0.70 10.39
N VAL A 173 8.09 -1.76 10.23
CA VAL A 173 7.80 -2.89 9.34
C VAL A 173 7.94 -4.21 10.11
N PHE A 174 7.06 -5.17 9.84
CA PHE A 174 7.06 -6.48 10.48
C PHE A 174 7.43 -7.58 9.48
N ASN A 175 8.37 -8.44 9.83
CA ASN A 175 8.84 -9.51 8.95
C ASN A 175 8.23 -10.89 9.25
N GLY A 176 7.24 -10.96 10.13
CA GLY A 176 6.64 -12.21 10.60
C GLY A 176 7.20 -12.70 11.93
N THR A 177 8.35 -12.18 12.37
CA THR A 177 8.99 -12.52 13.65
C THR A 177 9.15 -11.31 14.53
N VAL A 178 9.72 -10.21 14.00
CA VAL A 178 10.04 -8.99 14.74
C VAL A 178 9.69 -7.73 13.96
N TRP A 179 9.45 -6.65 14.69
CA TRP A 179 9.33 -5.30 14.15
C TRP A 179 10.72 -4.68 13.96
N SER A 180 10.96 -4.08 12.81
CA SER A 180 12.10 -3.21 12.54
C SER A 180 11.63 -1.76 12.44
N PHE A 181 12.38 -0.84 13.05
CA PHE A 181 11.98 0.55 13.18
C PHE A 181 12.99 1.46 12.50
N TRP A 182 12.49 2.44 11.74
CA TRP A 182 13.30 3.39 10.98
C TRP A 182 12.95 4.82 11.40
N LYS A 183 13.95 5.50 11.93
CA LYS A 183 13.89 6.91 12.28
C LYS A 183 14.95 7.67 11.49
N PRO A 184 14.64 8.92 11.01
CA PRO A 184 15.62 9.80 10.40
C PRO A 184 16.77 10.13 11.34
#